data_29f90074c5732cb4fbad812f3e388dbe
#
_entry.id   29f90074c5732cb4fbad812f3e388dbe
#
_cell.length_a   1.000
_cell.length_b   1.000
_cell.length_c   1.000
_cell.angle_alpha   90.00
_cell.angle_beta   90.00
_cell.angle_gamma   90.00
#
_symmetry.space_group_name_H-M   'P 1'
#
loop_
_entity.id
_entity.type
_entity.pdbx_description
1 polymer ?
#
loop_
_entity_poly.entity_id
_entity_poly.type
_entity_poly.pdbx_seq_one_letter_code
_entity_poly.pdbx_strand_id
1 'polypeptide(L)'
;HVAVRRQRQMCIRDRDLLHEEIEVLLNLGIKTIALFPNIPENLKDADGTNALNEQNFICKLVSEIKDRYPEVVLITDVALDPYTISGHDGIIKNDVVDNDLTLEALEKMAVNLAEAGADIVAPSDMMDGRIGAIRGALEQSGNKDTIILSYSAKYSSNFYGPFRDAVGSKKAEGISKANYQMDKRNIEEALKEAELDLQEGADILMVKPGMPYLDVINKLSTNVNAPIFAYQVSGEYAMLQQAIDKKIFEHNVIPEAVSYTHLRAH
;
A
#
# COMPACT_ATOMS: atom_id res chain seq x y z
N HIS A 1 -8.26 22.70 6.19
CA HIS A 1 -8.93 21.97 7.29
C HIS A 1 -9.98 20.94 6.80
N VAL A 2 -10.74 21.23 5.72
CA VAL A 2 -11.78 20.30 5.21
C VAL A 2 -11.15 19.10 4.47
N ALA A 3 -10.13 19.29 3.64
CA ALA A 3 -9.45 18.20 2.92
C ALA A 3 -8.72 17.25 3.89
N VAL A 4 -8.03 17.81 4.90
CA VAL A 4 -7.40 16.99 5.96
C VAL A 4 -8.45 16.27 6.82
N ARG A 5 -9.63 16.88 7.07
CA ARG A 5 -10.74 16.21 7.76
C ARG A 5 -11.36 15.09 6.92
N ARG A 6 -11.58 15.29 5.61
CA ARG A 6 -12.05 14.22 4.71
C ARG A 6 -11.04 13.08 4.61
N GLN A 7 -9.76 13.38 4.54
CA GLN A 7 -8.70 12.36 4.53
C GLN A 7 -8.61 11.62 5.88
N ARG A 8 -8.72 12.31 7.03
CA ARG A 8 -8.86 11.65 8.33
C ARG A 8 -10.14 10.79 8.40
N GLN A 9 -11.24 11.25 7.84
CA GLN A 9 -12.48 10.47 7.74
C GLN A 9 -12.37 9.29 6.78
N MET A 10 -11.58 9.39 5.70
CA MET A 10 -11.31 8.27 4.78
C MET A 10 -10.43 7.17 5.40
N CYS A 11 -9.53 7.52 6.32
CA CYS A 11 -8.60 6.56 6.94
C CYS A 11 -9.08 6.04 8.31
N ILE A 12 -10.08 6.68 8.94
CA ILE A 12 -10.65 6.29 10.23
C ILE A 12 -12.17 6.21 10.02
N ARG A 13 -12.63 5.16 9.35
CA ARG A 13 -14.07 4.97 9.18
C ARG A 13 -14.55 3.85 10.07
N ASP A 14 -15.64 4.13 10.79
CA ASP A 14 -16.45 3.11 11.39
C ASP A 14 -16.96 2.17 10.29
N ARG A 15 -17.12 0.90 10.63
CA ARG A 15 -17.53 -0.18 9.73
C ARG A 15 -18.76 0.16 8.88
N ASP A 16 -19.75 0.82 9.48
CA ASP A 16 -20.99 1.21 8.80
C ASP A 16 -20.76 2.26 7.71
N LEU A 17 -19.91 3.26 7.98
CA LEU A 17 -19.52 4.28 7.01
C LEU A 17 -18.71 3.73 5.83
N LEU A 18 -17.96 2.65 6.06
CA LEU A 18 -17.21 2.00 4.97
C LEU A 18 -18.16 1.34 3.97
N HIS A 19 -19.23 0.69 4.42
CA HIS A 19 -20.22 0.09 3.53
C HIS A 19 -20.95 1.14 2.67
N GLU A 20 -21.35 2.26 3.27
CA GLU A 20 -21.93 3.39 2.52
C GLU A 20 -20.98 3.91 1.44
N GLU A 21 -19.69 4.02 1.75
CA GLU A 21 -18.68 4.47 0.78
C GLU A 21 -18.46 3.46 -0.34
N ILE A 22 -18.45 2.16 -0.04
CA ILE A 22 -18.35 1.11 -1.05
C ILE A 22 -19.51 1.21 -2.04
N GLU A 23 -20.74 1.42 -1.56
CA GLU A 23 -21.91 1.59 -2.40
C GLU A 23 -21.80 2.84 -3.30
N VAL A 24 -21.28 3.94 -2.77
CA VAL A 24 -20.99 5.15 -3.56
C VAL A 24 -19.95 4.87 -4.65
N LEU A 25 -18.85 4.17 -4.32
CA LEU A 25 -17.81 3.82 -5.28
C LEU A 25 -18.33 2.89 -6.38
N LEU A 26 -19.12 1.88 -6.03
CA LEU A 26 -19.75 0.97 -7.00
C LEU A 26 -20.69 1.71 -7.95
N ASN A 27 -21.48 2.65 -7.45
CA ASN A 27 -22.35 3.50 -8.28
C ASN A 27 -21.56 4.40 -9.25
N LEU A 28 -20.31 4.74 -8.92
CA LEU A 28 -19.37 5.46 -9.80
C LEU A 28 -18.62 4.52 -10.76
N GLY A 29 -18.84 3.21 -10.68
CA GLY A 29 -18.16 2.20 -11.51
C GLY A 29 -16.77 1.81 -10.98
N ILE A 30 -16.39 2.25 -9.76
CA ILE A 30 -15.12 1.90 -9.12
C ILE A 30 -15.33 0.59 -8.34
N LYS A 31 -14.68 -0.48 -8.79
CA LYS A 31 -14.81 -1.82 -8.22
C LYS A 31 -13.57 -2.27 -7.46
N THR A 32 -12.43 -1.62 -7.61
CA THR A 32 -11.19 -1.99 -6.95
C THR A 32 -10.89 -1.03 -5.80
N ILE A 33 -10.72 -1.57 -4.61
CA ILE A 33 -10.57 -0.79 -3.36
C ILE A 33 -9.36 -1.32 -2.60
N ALA A 34 -8.46 -0.41 -2.16
CA ALA A 34 -7.34 -0.74 -1.31
C ALA A 34 -7.65 -0.43 0.16
N LEU A 35 -7.43 -1.42 1.04
CA LEU A 35 -7.69 -1.32 2.46
C LEU A 35 -6.40 -1.12 3.26
N PHE A 36 -6.40 -0.13 4.16
CA PHE A 36 -5.30 0.16 5.08
C PHE A 36 -5.84 0.24 6.51
N PRO A 37 -5.42 -0.67 7.42
CA PRO A 37 -5.93 -0.68 8.77
C PRO A 37 -5.33 0.44 9.63
N ASN A 38 -6.12 1.01 10.52
CA ASN A 38 -5.63 1.81 11.64
C ASN A 38 -5.80 0.99 12.92
N ILE A 39 -4.69 0.48 13.43
CA ILE A 39 -4.69 -0.42 14.59
C ILE A 39 -4.59 0.38 15.89
N PRO A 40 -5.47 0.14 16.87
CA PRO A 40 -5.38 0.74 18.19
C PRO A 40 -4.02 0.46 18.87
N GLU A 41 -3.47 1.45 19.58
CA GLU A 41 -2.15 1.34 20.22
C GLU A 41 -2.01 0.13 21.16
N ASN A 42 -3.08 -0.24 21.85
CA ASN A 42 -3.08 -1.41 22.76
C ASN A 42 -3.06 -2.77 22.02
N LEU A 43 -3.14 -2.78 20.71
CA LEU A 43 -3.03 -3.97 19.86
C LEU A 43 -1.73 -3.99 19.05
N LYS A 44 -0.84 -3.01 19.26
CA LYS A 44 0.48 -2.95 18.65
C LYS A 44 1.52 -3.51 19.61
N ASP A 45 2.51 -4.19 19.07
CA ASP A 45 3.67 -4.67 19.81
C ASP A 45 4.98 -4.48 19.01
N ALA A 46 6.10 -5.01 19.50
CA ALA A 46 7.39 -4.86 18.85
C ALA A 46 7.46 -5.59 17.49
N ASP A 47 6.79 -6.73 17.40
CA ASP A 47 6.89 -7.67 16.27
C ASP A 47 5.67 -7.63 15.35
N GLY A 48 4.66 -6.79 15.66
CA GLY A 48 3.44 -6.67 14.87
C GLY A 48 2.56 -7.94 14.90
N THR A 49 2.55 -8.67 16.02
CA THR A 49 1.90 -10.00 16.11
C THR A 49 0.41 -10.00 15.79
N ASN A 50 -0.26 -8.86 15.95
CA ASN A 50 -1.67 -8.73 15.57
C ASN A 50 -1.89 -8.92 14.06
N ALA A 51 -0.90 -8.58 13.20
CA ALA A 51 -0.95 -8.84 11.76
C ALA A 51 -1.03 -10.34 11.44
N LEU A 52 -0.43 -11.18 12.29
CA LEU A 52 -0.32 -12.62 12.08
C LEU A 52 -1.53 -13.42 12.58
N ASN A 53 -2.49 -12.73 13.22
CA ASN A 53 -3.72 -13.35 13.72
C ASN A 53 -4.77 -13.37 12.60
N GLU A 54 -5.18 -14.55 12.16
CA GLU A 54 -6.25 -14.75 11.17
C GLU A 54 -7.61 -14.14 11.56
N GLN A 55 -7.82 -13.93 12.86
CA GLN A 55 -9.04 -13.31 13.41
C GLN A 55 -8.88 -11.81 13.70
N ASN A 56 -7.86 -11.17 13.15
CA ASN A 56 -7.67 -9.74 13.31
C ASN A 56 -8.77 -8.93 12.61
N PHE A 57 -8.81 -7.63 12.89
CA PHE A 57 -9.85 -6.74 12.37
C PHE A 57 -9.89 -6.70 10.83
N ILE A 58 -8.73 -6.66 10.16
CA ILE A 58 -8.69 -6.51 8.71
C ILE A 58 -9.15 -7.80 8.00
N CYS A 59 -8.76 -8.98 8.49
CA CYS A 59 -9.22 -10.25 7.93
C CYS A 59 -10.75 -10.38 8.04
N LYS A 60 -11.33 -10.03 9.20
CA LYS A 60 -12.79 -10.03 9.37
C LYS A 60 -13.49 -9.04 8.45
N LEU A 61 -12.91 -7.87 8.26
CA LEU A 61 -13.45 -6.84 7.37
C LEU A 61 -13.40 -7.27 5.91
N VAL A 62 -12.31 -7.90 5.48
CA VAL A 62 -12.18 -8.47 4.13
C VAL A 62 -13.27 -9.50 3.87
N SER A 63 -13.42 -10.49 4.76
CA SER A 63 -14.49 -11.50 4.64
C SER A 63 -15.88 -10.85 4.55
N GLU A 64 -16.19 -9.89 5.42
CA GLU A 64 -17.48 -9.22 5.42
C GLU A 64 -17.76 -8.45 4.11
N ILE A 65 -16.74 -7.74 3.59
CA ILE A 65 -16.90 -7.02 2.33
C ILE A 65 -17.11 -8.00 1.17
N LYS A 66 -16.37 -9.09 1.11
CA LYS A 66 -16.51 -10.11 0.06
C LYS A 66 -17.86 -10.82 0.13
N ASP A 67 -18.38 -11.10 1.33
CA ASP A 67 -19.70 -11.68 1.50
C ASP A 67 -20.83 -10.75 1.02
N ARG A 68 -20.69 -9.45 1.30
CA ARG A 68 -21.72 -8.46 0.95
C ARG A 68 -21.60 -7.90 -0.48
N TYR A 69 -20.38 -7.77 -1.00
CA TYR A 69 -20.08 -7.17 -2.30
C TYR A 69 -19.10 -8.05 -3.08
N PRO A 70 -19.52 -9.22 -3.57
CA PRO A 70 -18.62 -10.18 -4.22
C PRO A 70 -17.96 -9.64 -5.50
N GLU A 71 -18.54 -8.58 -6.12
CA GLU A 71 -17.99 -7.92 -7.30
C GLU A 71 -16.84 -6.94 -6.99
N VAL A 72 -16.63 -6.60 -5.72
CA VAL A 72 -15.53 -5.71 -5.31
C VAL A 72 -14.22 -6.48 -5.33
N VAL A 73 -13.22 -5.94 -5.99
CA VAL A 73 -11.84 -6.41 -5.95
C VAL A 73 -11.12 -5.73 -4.80
N LEU A 74 -10.69 -6.52 -3.82
CA LEU A 74 -10.01 -6.01 -2.62
C LEU A 74 -8.50 -6.14 -2.73
N ILE A 75 -7.82 -5.01 -2.60
CA ILE A 75 -6.38 -4.93 -2.41
C ILE A 75 -6.11 -4.76 -0.91
N THR A 76 -5.26 -5.60 -0.34
CA THR A 76 -4.83 -5.50 1.06
C THR A 76 -3.34 -5.22 1.16
N ASP A 77 -2.98 -4.23 1.97
CA ASP A 77 -1.59 -3.90 2.24
C ASP A 77 -0.92 -5.01 3.08
N VAL A 78 0.31 -5.38 2.74
CA VAL A 78 1.13 -6.34 3.49
C VAL A 78 2.38 -5.62 3.97
N ALA A 79 2.32 -5.11 5.20
CA ALA A 79 3.42 -4.44 5.90
C ALA A 79 3.11 -4.36 7.40
N LEU A 80 4.12 -4.31 8.23
CA LEU A 80 3.93 -4.35 9.68
C LEU A 80 3.78 -2.97 10.34
N ASP A 81 4.00 -1.87 9.64
CA ASP A 81 3.99 -0.53 10.24
C ASP A 81 2.67 -0.11 10.92
N PRO A 82 1.46 -0.57 10.53
CA PRO A 82 0.25 -0.31 11.30
C PRO A 82 0.19 -1.09 12.61
N TYR A 83 0.95 -2.18 12.73
CA TYR A 83 0.88 -3.16 13.82
C TYR A 83 2.03 -3.07 14.80
N THR A 84 3.14 -2.42 14.41
CA THR A 84 4.33 -2.25 15.26
C THR A 84 4.27 -0.95 16.06
N ILE A 85 4.76 -0.97 17.30
CA ILE A 85 4.91 0.23 18.12
C ILE A 85 5.98 1.17 17.57
N SER A 86 6.94 0.63 16.82
CA SER A 86 8.00 1.40 16.16
C SER A 86 7.50 2.17 14.93
N GLY A 87 6.39 1.74 14.31
CA GLY A 87 5.89 2.25 13.04
C GLY A 87 6.78 1.91 11.84
N HIS A 88 7.70 0.94 11.98
CA HIS A 88 8.47 0.38 10.88
C HIS A 88 7.71 -0.74 10.16
N ASP A 89 7.99 -0.89 8.86
CA ASP A 89 7.35 -1.87 7.99
C ASP A 89 7.78 -3.31 8.29
N GLY A 90 8.80 -3.51 9.13
CA GLY A 90 9.35 -4.81 9.53
C GLY A 90 9.76 -4.89 11.01
N ILE A 91 10.20 -6.07 11.40
CA ILE A 91 10.64 -6.40 12.76
C ILE A 91 12.02 -5.82 13.03
N ILE A 92 12.17 -5.10 14.15
CA ILE A 92 13.45 -4.50 14.53
C ILE A 92 14.23 -5.46 15.45
N LYS A 93 15.49 -5.71 15.08
CA LYS A 93 16.45 -6.47 15.89
C LYS A 93 17.81 -5.78 15.85
N ASN A 94 18.44 -5.59 16.99
CA ASN A 94 19.73 -4.90 17.09
C ASN A 94 19.75 -3.52 16.40
N ASP A 95 18.71 -2.71 16.59
CA ASP A 95 18.52 -1.37 16.03
C ASP A 95 18.50 -1.30 14.48
N VAL A 96 18.18 -2.41 13.83
CA VAL A 96 17.93 -2.47 12.37
C VAL A 96 16.66 -3.27 12.10
N VAL A 97 16.03 -3.02 10.94
CA VAL A 97 14.95 -3.89 10.46
C VAL A 97 15.58 -5.20 9.99
N ASP A 98 15.20 -6.31 10.62
CA ASP A 98 15.67 -7.65 10.26
C ASP A 98 14.84 -8.17 9.08
N ASN A 99 15.50 -8.36 7.95
CA ASN A 99 14.86 -8.79 6.71
C ASN A 99 14.20 -10.16 6.85
N ASP A 100 14.95 -11.14 7.29
CA ASP A 100 14.53 -12.54 7.28
C ASP A 100 13.38 -12.82 8.25
N LEU A 101 13.46 -12.28 9.47
CA LEU A 101 12.35 -12.36 10.44
C LEU A 101 11.09 -11.63 9.92
N THR A 102 11.29 -10.55 9.16
CA THR A 102 10.16 -9.82 8.57
C THR A 102 9.50 -10.63 7.47
N LEU A 103 10.27 -11.34 6.61
CA LEU A 103 9.72 -12.21 5.56
C LEU A 103 8.76 -13.26 6.14
N GLU A 104 9.15 -13.96 7.21
CA GLU A 104 8.31 -14.94 7.88
C GLU A 104 6.95 -14.36 8.34
N ALA A 105 6.98 -13.14 8.86
CA ALA A 105 5.76 -12.45 9.26
C ALA A 105 4.89 -12.03 8.07
N LEU A 106 5.50 -11.53 6.98
CA LEU A 106 4.79 -11.11 5.78
C LEU A 106 4.14 -12.28 5.04
N GLU A 107 4.81 -13.43 4.97
CA GLU A 107 4.23 -14.68 4.44
C GLU A 107 2.93 -15.05 5.16
N LYS A 108 2.99 -15.10 6.50
CA LYS A 108 1.81 -15.45 7.32
C LYS A 108 0.70 -14.42 7.16
N MET A 109 1.03 -13.11 7.16
CA MET A 109 0.06 -12.04 6.96
C MET A 109 -0.62 -12.14 5.59
N ALA A 110 0.14 -12.36 4.51
CA ALA A 110 -0.39 -12.47 3.15
C ALA A 110 -1.33 -13.67 3.00
N VAL A 111 -0.97 -14.83 3.57
CA VAL A 111 -1.83 -16.02 3.58
C VAL A 111 -3.14 -15.75 4.32
N ASN A 112 -3.08 -15.16 5.52
CA ASN A 112 -4.29 -14.84 6.30
C ASN A 112 -5.25 -13.89 5.54
N LEU A 113 -4.69 -12.90 4.82
CA LEU A 113 -5.48 -11.95 4.03
C LEU A 113 -6.11 -12.63 2.80
N ALA A 114 -5.36 -13.49 2.11
CA ALA A 114 -5.87 -14.27 0.99
C ALA A 114 -6.97 -15.25 1.42
N GLU A 115 -6.79 -15.98 2.54
CA GLU A 115 -7.81 -16.86 3.13
C GLU A 115 -9.06 -16.10 3.58
N ALA A 116 -8.91 -14.84 3.99
CA ALA A 116 -10.05 -13.97 4.30
C ALA A 116 -10.81 -13.50 3.05
N GLY A 117 -10.26 -13.68 1.85
CA GLY A 117 -10.90 -13.35 0.57
C GLY A 117 -10.31 -12.13 -0.14
N ALA A 118 -9.11 -11.67 0.23
CA ALA A 118 -8.43 -10.63 -0.54
C ALA A 118 -8.09 -11.14 -1.96
N ASP A 119 -8.46 -10.38 -2.98
CA ASP A 119 -8.15 -10.71 -4.36
C ASP A 119 -6.68 -10.39 -4.69
N ILE A 120 -6.15 -9.35 -4.06
CA ILE A 120 -4.80 -8.83 -4.29
C ILE A 120 -4.12 -8.57 -2.95
N VAL A 121 -2.95 -9.14 -2.74
CA VAL A 121 -2.05 -8.77 -1.65
C VAL A 121 -0.98 -7.82 -2.17
N ALA A 122 -0.69 -6.75 -1.44
CA ALA A 122 0.17 -5.66 -1.91
C ALA A 122 1.33 -5.40 -0.94
N PRO A 123 2.44 -6.15 -1.03
CA PRO A 123 3.61 -5.97 -0.18
C PRO A 123 4.22 -4.58 -0.34
N SER A 124 4.16 -3.77 0.71
CA SER A 124 4.64 -2.39 0.71
C SER A 124 5.83 -2.14 1.65
N ASP A 125 6.35 -3.19 2.23
CA ASP A 125 7.38 -3.19 3.27
C ASP A 125 8.81 -2.89 2.75
N MET A 126 9.14 -3.28 1.52
CA MET A 126 10.44 -3.13 0.85
C MET A 126 11.55 -4.08 1.37
N MET A 127 11.19 -5.22 1.95
CA MET A 127 12.17 -6.25 2.29
C MET A 127 12.65 -7.00 1.04
N ASP A 128 13.91 -7.41 1.02
CA ASP A 128 14.49 -8.15 -0.09
C ASP A 128 13.97 -9.60 -0.13
N GLY A 129 13.58 -10.10 -1.31
CA GLY A 129 13.04 -11.45 -1.52
C GLY A 129 11.59 -11.65 -1.05
N ARG A 130 10.88 -10.60 -0.62
CA ARG A 130 9.53 -10.69 -0.05
C ARG A 130 8.49 -11.23 -1.04
N ILE A 131 8.64 -10.91 -2.32
CA ILE A 131 7.68 -11.34 -3.33
C ILE A 131 7.77 -12.85 -3.53
N GLY A 132 8.97 -13.39 -3.63
CA GLY A 132 9.20 -14.82 -3.74
C GLY A 132 8.72 -15.60 -2.52
N ALA A 133 8.99 -15.08 -1.32
CA ALA A 133 8.52 -15.65 -0.05
C ALA A 133 6.98 -15.71 0.01
N ILE A 134 6.30 -14.59 -0.25
CA ILE A 134 4.84 -14.48 -0.25
C ILE A 134 4.22 -15.36 -1.35
N ARG A 135 4.77 -15.38 -2.58
CA ARG A 135 4.29 -16.25 -3.65
C ARG A 135 4.37 -17.70 -3.23
N GLY A 136 5.53 -18.14 -2.69
CA GLY A 136 5.70 -19.50 -2.19
C GLY A 136 4.69 -19.88 -1.11
N ALA A 137 4.42 -19.00 -0.15
CA ALA A 137 3.45 -19.23 0.92
C ALA A 137 2.00 -19.32 0.39
N LEU A 138 1.61 -18.45 -0.55
CA LEU A 138 0.29 -18.47 -1.20
C LEU A 138 0.08 -19.76 -2.01
N GLU A 139 1.09 -20.22 -2.76
CA GLU A 139 1.03 -21.48 -3.50
C GLU A 139 0.88 -22.70 -2.56
N GLN A 140 1.64 -22.72 -1.45
CA GLN A 140 1.60 -23.81 -0.47
C GLN A 140 0.26 -23.87 0.28
N SER A 141 -0.35 -22.72 0.56
CA SER A 141 -1.67 -22.64 1.22
C SER A 141 -2.84 -22.85 0.27
N GLY A 142 -2.60 -23.00 -1.04
CA GLY A 142 -3.63 -23.20 -2.06
C GLY A 142 -4.25 -21.93 -2.62
N ASN A 143 -3.79 -20.75 -2.20
CA ASN A 143 -4.27 -19.44 -2.65
C ASN A 143 -3.60 -19.00 -3.97
N LYS A 144 -3.61 -19.87 -4.98
CA LYS A 144 -2.87 -19.71 -6.24
C LYS A 144 -3.36 -18.55 -7.11
N ASP A 145 -4.64 -18.21 -6.99
CA ASP A 145 -5.28 -17.15 -7.79
C ASP A 145 -5.13 -15.76 -7.16
N THR A 146 -4.55 -15.67 -5.95
CA THR A 146 -4.30 -14.39 -5.29
C THR A 146 -3.20 -13.64 -6.03
N ILE A 147 -3.53 -12.44 -6.50
CA ILE A 147 -2.62 -11.55 -7.23
C ILE A 147 -1.64 -10.89 -6.25
N ILE A 148 -0.37 -10.78 -6.64
CA ILE A 148 0.64 -9.99 -5.93
C ILE A 148 0.88 -8.67 -6.66
N LEU A 149 0.51 -7.55 -6.00
CA LEU A 149 0.82 -6.20 -6.43
C LEU A 149 2.06 -5.71 -5.66
N SER A 150 3.24 -5.83 -6.27
CA SER A 150 4.47 -5.39 -5.61
C SER A 150 4.63 -3.86 -5.63
N TYR A 151 4.95 -3.29 -4.48
CA TYR A 151 5.46 -1.91 -4.39
C TYR A 151 6.94 -1.88 -4.81
N SER A 152 7.24 -2.25 -6.04
CA SER A 152 8.60 -2.43 -6.56
C SER A 152 9.44 -1.16 -6.54
N ALA A 153 8.79 0.01 -6.67
CA ALA A 153 9.47 1.30 -6.67
C ALA A 153 8.84 2.25 -5.64
N LYS A 154 9.07 1.96 -4.35
CA LYS A 154 8.62 2.81 -3.23
C LYS A 154 9.77 3.67 -2.72
N TYR A 155 9.73 4.95 -3.07
CA TYR A 155 10.77 5.92 -2.73
C TYR A 155 10.58 6.49 -1.33
N SER A 156 11.69 6.76 -0.63
CA SER A 156 11.67 7.53 0.61
C SER A 156 11.22 8.96 0.32
N SER A 157 10.02 9.35 0.77
CA SER A 157 9.39 10.61 0.36
C SER A 157 8.79 11.39 1.52
N ASN A 158 8.87 12.71 1.42
CA ASN A 158 8.21 13.64 2.34
C ASN A 158 6.69 13.78 2.05
N PHE A 159 6.22 13.29 0.90
CA PHE A 159 4.79 13.30 0.57
C PHE A 159 3.96 12.32 1.40
N TYR A 160 4.59 11.45 2.20
CA TYR A 160 3.90 10.49 3.07
C TYR A 160 3.37 11.09 4.39
N GLY A 161 3.68 12.36 4.69
CA GLY A 161 3.29 12.99 5.97
C GLY A 161 1.81 12.81 6.33
N PRO A 162 0.84 13.23 5.47
CA PRO A 162 -0.58 13.11 5.77
C PRO A 162 -1.07 11.66 5.97
N PHE A 163 -0.49 10.69 5.28
CA PHE A 163 -0.82 9.28 5.45
C PHE A 163 -0.34 8.76 6.82
N ARG A 164 0.90 9.09 7.23
CA ARG A 164 1.43 8.68 8.53
C ARG A 164 0.58 9.20 9.69
N ASP A 165 0.09 10.45 9.57
CA ASP A 165 -0.82 11.03 10.56
C ASP A 165 -2.17 10.29 10.59
N ALA A 166 -2.65 9.82 9.44
CA ALA A 166 -3.94 9.16 9.31
C ALA A 166 -3.95 7.74 9.88
N VAL A 167 -2.90 6.95 9.64
CA VAL A 167 -2.77 5.57 10.16
C VAL A 167 -2.12 5.50 11.54
N GLY A 168 -1.81 6.64 12.16
CA GLY A 168 -1.18 6.69 13.49
C GLY A 168 0.24 6.14 13.51
N SER A 169 0.90 6.05 12.35
CA SER A 169 2.30 5.63 12.25
C SER A 169 3.20 6.80 12.69
N LYS A 170 3.62 6.78 13.95
CA LYS A 170 4.55 7.79 14.50
C LYS A 170 5.88 7.73 13.75
N LYS A 171 6.58 8.89 13.64
CA LYS A 171 7.99 8.87 13.24
C LYS A 171 8.74 7.96 14.22
N ALA A 172 9.30 6.87 13.70
CA ALA A 172 10.17 6.02 14.48
C ALA A 172 11.36 6.85 14.96
N GLU A 173 11.58 6.92 16.27
CA GLU A 173 12.78 7.53 16.83
C GLU A 173 13.96 6.58 16.54
N GLY A 174 15.01 7.09 15.93
CA GLY A 174 16.28 6.40 15.75
C GLY A 174 16.51 5.79 14.36
N ILE A 175 15.63 4.96 13.83
CA ILE A 175 15.80 4.30 12.52
C ILE A 175 15.04 5.05 11.45
N SER A 176 15.66 5.29 10.30
CA SER A 176 15.00 5.93 9.15
C SER A 176 14.44 4.89 8.20
N LYS A 177 13.19 5.06 7.72
CA LYS A 177 12.64 4.24 6.64
C LYS A 177 13.47 4.36 5.33
N ALA A 178 14.31 5.38 5.18
CA ALA A 178 15.24 5.50 4.07
C ALA A 178 16.32 4.39 4.05
N ASN A 179 16.45 3.59 5.12
CA ASN A 179 17.38 2.46 5.16
C ASN A 179 16.92 1.29 4.29
N TYR A 180 15.61 1.20 3.99
CA TYR A 180 15.02 0.14 3.16
C TYR A 180 14.05 0.65 2.07
N GLN A 181 13.65 1.93 2.10
CA GLN A 181 12.95 2.58 0.99
C GLN A 181 13.97 3.16 0.00
N MET A 182 13.65 3.17 -1.28
CA MET A 182 14.54 3.58 -2.35
C MET A 182 15.01 5.03 -2.24
N ASP A 183 16.24 5.28 -2.66
CA ASP A 183 16.78 6.65 -2.81
C ASP A 183 16.07 7.35 -3.99
N LYS A 184 15.43 8.47 -3.68
CA LYS A 184 14.68 9.28 -4.65
C LYS A 184 15.49 9.83 -5.83
N ARG A 185 16.81 9.66 -5.82
CA ARG A 185 17.72 10.04 -6.89
C ARG A 185 18.13 8.88 -7.80
N ASN A 186 17.70 7.64 -7.46
CA ASN A 186 18.14 6.44 -8.17
C ASN A 186 16.97 5.79 -8.92
N ILE A 187 16.97 5.95 -10.25
CA ILE A 187 15.97 5.32 -11.14
C ILE A 187 16.40 3.92 -11.58
N GLU A 188 17.69 3.61 -11.59
CA GLU A 188 18.19 2.30 -12.04
C GLU A 188 17.83 1.18 -11.05
N GLU A 189 17.82 1.51 -9.77
CA GLU A 189 17.34 0.61 -8.71
C GLU A 189 15.87 0.21 -8.95
N ALA A 190 15.02 1.15 -9.34
CA ALA A 190 13.61 0.86 -9.62
C ALA A 190 13.41 -0.17 -10.72
N LEU A 191 14.21 -0.10 -11.80
CA LEU A 191 14.15 -1.07 -12.88
C LEU A 191 14.63 -2.45 -12.41
N LYS A 192 15.76 -2.48 -11.69
CA LYS A 192 16.32 -3.72 -11.15
C LYS A 192 15.33 -4.42 -10.19
N GLU A 193 14.76 -3.68 -9.25
CA GLU A 193 13.77 -4.24 -8.29
C GLU A 193 12.50 -4.72 -9.01
N ALA A 194 12.02 -3.98 -10.02
CA ALA A 194 10.88 -4.40 -10.82
C ALA A 194 11.14 -5.73 -11.55
N GLU A 195 12.34 -5.91 -12.13
CA GLU A 195 12.74 -7.15 -12.79
C GLU A 195 12.87 -8.32 -11.80
N LEU A 196 13.42 -8.08 -10.60
CA LEU A 196 13.53 -9.08 -9.54
C LEU A 196 12.15 -9.49 -9.02
N ASP A 197 11.28 -8.53 -8.70
CA ASP A 197 9.93 -8.80 -8.23
C ASP A 197 9.12 -9.64 -9.25
N LEU A 198 9.27 -9.37 -10.55
CA LEU A 198 8.63 -10.19 -11.60
C LEU A 198 9.19 -11.62 -11.65
N GLN A 199 10.50 -11.79 -11.48
CA GLN A 199 11.13 -13.11 -11.42
C GLN A 199 10.67 -13.89 -10.16
N GLU A 200 10.43 -13.20 -9.07
CA GLU A 200 9.91 -13.73 -7.81
C GLU A 200 8.41 -14.05 -7.86
N GLY A 201 7.68 -13.58 -8.87
CA GLY A 201 6.27 -13.92 -9.09
C GLY A 201 5.29 -12.80 -8.79
N ALA A 202 5.70 -11.52 -8.87
CA ALA A 202 4.76 -10.40 -8.89
C ALA A 202 3.92 -10.43 -10.18
N ASP A 203 2.63 -10.12 -10.04
CA ASP A 203 1.71 -10.00 -11.19
C ASP A 203 1.58 -8.55 -11.67
N ILE A 204 1.68 -7.60 -10.73
CA ILE A 204 1.53 -6.16 -10.96
C ILE A 204 2.64 -5.43 -10.22
N LEU A 205 3.19 -4.39 -10.83
CA LEU A 205 4.19 -3.52 -10.23
C LEU A 205 3.59 -2.17 -9.85
N MET A 206 4.11 -1.52 -8.81
CA MET A 206 3.65 -0.19 -8.37
C MET A 206 4.80 0.77 -8.15
N VAL A 207 4.61 2.01 -8.63
CA VAL A 207 5.48 3.16 -8.34
C VAL A 207 4.79 4.04 -7.28
N LYS A 208 5.49 4.37 -6.20
CA LYS A 208 4.99 5.20 -5.10
C LYS A 208 6.06 6.17 -4.60
N PRO A 209 5.78 7.47 -4.51
CA PRO A 209 4.61 8.23 -5.01
C PRO A 209 4.47 8.22 -6.54
N GLY A 210 3.32 8.67 -7.05
CA GLY A 210 3.01 8.71 -8.48
C GLY A 210 3.54 9.95 -9.21
N MET A 211 2.99 11.14 -8.92
CA MET A 211 3.29 12.37 -9.67
C MET A 211 4.77 12.77 -9.73
N PRO A 212 5.57 12.66 -8.66
CA PRO A 212 6.98 13.04 -8.70
C PRO A 212 7.87 12.07 -9.50
N TYR A 213 7.36 10.89 -9.86
CA TYR A 213 8.12 9.78 -10.46
C TYR A 213 7.54 9.28 -11.78
N LEU A 214 7.03 10.20 -12.61
CA LEU A 214 6.52 9.88 -13.95
C LEU A 214 7.62 9.34 -14.89
N ASP A 215 8.84 9.76 -14.69
CA ASP A 215 10.02 9.25 -15.39
C ASP A 215 10.28 7.78 -15.05
N VAL A 216 10.10 7.39 -13.77
CA VAL A 216 10.20 5.99 -13.31
C VAL A 216 9.07 5.16 -13.91
N ILE A 217 7.81 5.66 -13.88
CA ILE A 217 6.67 4.98 -14.49
C ILE A 217 6.94 4.74 -15.97
N ASN A 218 7.39 5.75 -16.70
CA ASN A 218 7.73 5.62 -18.12
C ASN A 218 8.88 4.62 -18.35
N LYS A 219 9.93 4.67 -17.51
CA LYS A 219 11.04 3.72 -17.62
C LYS A 219 10.57 2.28 -17.42
N LEU A 220 9.77 2.01 -16.41
CA LEU A 220 9.23 0.66 -16.18
C LEU A 220 8.32 0.23 -17.33
N SER A 221 7.36 1.05 -17.75
CA SER A 221 6.40 0.69 -18.81
C SER A 221 7.07 0.37 -20.17
N THR A 222 8.27 0.91 -20.42
CA THR A 222 9.02 0.65 -21.64
C THR A 222 10.00 -0.53 -21.55
N ASN A 223 10.31 -1.02 -20.34
CA ASN A 223 11.34 -2.04 -20.13
C ASN A 223 10.81 -3.36 -19.57
N VAL A 224 9.63 -3.36 -18.90
CA VAL A 224 9.05 -4.59 -18.35
C VAL A 224 7.70 -4.90 -18.99
N ASN A 225 7.35 -6.19 -19.06
CA ASN A 225 6.08 -6.65 -19.62
C ASN A 225 5.11 -7.07 -18.51
N ALA A 226 4.66 -6.08 -17.73
CA ALA A 226 3.68 -6.26 -16.66
C ALA A 226 2.83 -5.00 -16.49
N PRO A 227 1.61 -5.09 -15.94
CA PRO A 227 0.83 -3.93 -15.57
C PRO A 227 1.56 -3.08 -14.52
N ILE A 228 1.53 -1.76 -14.68
CA ILE A 228 2.15 -0.83 -13.75
C ILE A 228 1.10 0.07 -13.13
N PHE A 229 1.04 0.08 -11.81
CA PHE A 229 0.20 0.97 -11.03
C PHE A 229 1.01 2.15 -10.51
N ALA A 230 0.37 3.30 -10.38
CA ALA A 230 0.95 4.48 -9.76
C ALA A 230 0.12 4.87 -8.53
N TYR A 231 0.79 5.04 -7.39
CA TYR A 231 0.11 5.46 -6.17
C TYR A 231 0.19 6.97 -5.99
N GLN A 232 -0.92 7.66 -6.22
CA GLN A 232 -1.02 9.04 -5.78
C GLN A 232 -1.21 9.09 -4.27
N VAL A 233 -0.16 9.47 -3.55
CA VAL A 233 -0.19 9.51 -2.09
C VAL A 233 -0.97 10.72 -1.56
N SER A 234 -1.39 10.62 -0.31
CA SER A 234 -2.23 11.63 0.32
C SER A 234 -1.62 13.04 0.37
N GLY A 235 -0.28 13.15 0.39
CA GLY A 235 0.41 14.44 0.30
C GLY A 235 0.24 15.11 -1.06
N GLU A 236 0.28 14.34 -2.14
CA GLU A 236 0.04 14.83 -3.50
C GLU A 236 -1.41 15.30 -3.66
N TYR A 237 -2.38 14.50 -3.19
CA TYR A 237 -3.79 14.90 -3.20
C TYR A 237 -4.03 16.16 -2.35
N ALA A 238 -3.47 16.22 -1.15
CA ALA A 238 -3.61 17.38 -0.27
C ALA A 238 -3.04 18.66 -0.89
N MET A 239 -1.95 18.56 -1.63
CA MET A 239 -1.33 19.68 -2.35
C MET A 239 -2.28 20.22 -3.45
N LEU A 240 -2.86 19.33 -4.27
CA LEU A 240 -3.82 19.72 -5.30
C LEU A 240 -5.09 20.33 -4.69
N GLN A 241 -5.64 19.69 -3.66
CA GLN A 241 -6.85 20.18 -2.99
C GLN A 241 -6.64 21.56 -2.36
N GLN A 242 -5.48 21.81 -1.74
CA GLN A 242 -5.16 23.13 -1.20
C GLN A 242 -5.04 24.20 -2.30
N ALA A 243 -4.52 23.84 -3.47
CA ALA A 243 -4.46 24.77 -4.61
C ALA A 243 -5.87 25.10 -5.15
N ILE A 244 -6.77 24.12 -5.17
CA ILE A 244 -8.18 24.33 -5.54
C ILE A 244 -8.89 25.20 -4.50
N ASP A 245 -8.75 24.92 -3.21
CA ASP A 245 -9.38 25.67 -2.13
C ASP A 245 -8.92 27.16 -2.11
N LYS A 246 -7.69 27.40 -2.55
CA LYS A 246 -7.14 28.76 -2.74
C LYS A 246 -7.46 29.38 -4.10
N LYS A 247 -8.23 28.70 -4.95
CA LYS A 247 -8.59 29.14 -6.31
C LYS A 247 -7.37 29.40 -7.22
N ILE A 248 -6.27 28.67 -7.01
CA ILE A 248 -5.10 28.67 -7.90
C ILE A 248 -5.41 27.80 -9.12
N PHE A 249 -6.09 26.67 -8.89
CA PHE A 249 -6.54 25.74 -9.91
C PHE A 249 -8.04 25.47 -9.80
N GLU A 250 -8.65 25.02 -10.90
CA GLU A 250 -10.00 24.48 -10.93
C GLU A 250 -10.00 22.99 -10.56
N HIS A 251 -11.16 22.43 -10.22
CA HIS A 251 -11.33 21.04 -9.82
C HIS A 251 -10.84 20.02 -10.85
N ASN A 252 -10.91 20.35 -12.14
CA ASN A 252 -10.48 19.50 -13.25
C ASN A 252 -8.96 19.25 -13.30
N VAL A 253 -8.16 19.98 -12.51
CA VAL A 253 -6.72 19.70 -12.38
C VAL A 253 -6.45 18.32 -11.77
N ILE A 254 -7.34 17.79 -10.93
CA ILE A 254 -7.16 16.47 -10.29
C ILE A 254 -7.11 15.35 -11.34
N PRO A 255 -8.10 15.15 -12.22
CA PRO A 255 -8.01 14.16 -13.29
C PRO A 255 -6.78 14.35 -14.19
N GLU A 256 -6.42 15.62 -14.50
CA GLU A 256 -5.26 15.90 -15.34
C GLU A 256 -3.96 15.47 -14.65
N ALA A 257 -3.76 15.85 -13.41
CA ALA A 257 -2.54 15.55 -12.67
C ALA A 257 -2.39 14.07 -12.30
N VAL A 258 -3.49 13.35 -12.10
CA VAL A 258 -3.49 11.96 -11.64
C VAL A 258 -3.68 10.99 -12.79
N SER A 259 -4.83 11.07 -13.48
CA SER A 259 -5.20 10.07 -14.48
C SER A 259 -4.50 10.30 -15.81
N TYR A 260 -4.62 11.49 -16.39
CA TYR A 260 -4.11 11.75 -17.75
C TYR A 260 -2.60 11.79 -17.81
N THR A 261 -1.95 12.30 -16.74
CA THR A 261 -0.49 12.37 -16.69
C THR A 261 0.11 10.98 -16.52
N HIS A 262 -0.46 10.15 -15.66
CA HIS A 262 -0.02 8.77 -15.48
C HIS A 262 -0.27 7.93 -16.74
N LEU A 263 -1.45 8.00 -17.34
CA LEU A 263 -1.75 7.27 -18.58
C LEU A 263 -0.82 7.65 -19.74
N ARG A 264 -0.35 8.90 -19.81
CA ARG A 264 0.62 9.32 -20.80
C ARG A 264 2.03 8.81 -20.52
N ALA A 265 2.38 8.57 -19.25
CA ALA A 265 3.67 8.01 -18.86
C ALA A 265 3.77 6.49 -19.13
N HIS A 266 2.64 5.80 -19.18
CA HIS A 266 2.52 4.41 -19.66
C HIS A 266 2.61 4.40 -21.19
#